data_60c71753eaccfc6c459fbaebae82ef5b
#
_entry.id   60c71753eaccfc6c459fbaebae82ef5b
#
_cell.length_a   1.000
_cell.length_b   1.000
_cell.length_c   1.000
_cell.angle_alpha   90.00
_cell.angle_beta   90.00
_cell.angle_gamma   90.00
#
_symmetry.space_group_name_H-M   'P 1'
#
loop_
_entity.id
_entity.type
_entity.pdbx_description
1 polymer ?
#
loop_
_entity_poly.entity_id
_entity_poly.type
_entity_poly.pdbx_seq_one_letter_code
_entity_poly.pdbx_strand_id
1 'polypeptide(L)'
;MVSHPFHDETVDWMGHRAFLPLPCLARTVPSQTWLEARILEGCTPIFNQDKEEQKMAEIAVEATEVPAQLPHLRVAVLGAGKMGGILLQAFLKQNLFAPEQIHATVGHAERAIALSTQWGVDVSTDNLRAAKHADLILLGVKPFQVPDLIAEIKPALTTKKTLISFAASVKTRAIEDAAGMEIAVIRAMPNTPSALGAGAAGLCKGRFVSAKQMELAQRIFETVGRTVVVDEKHMDAVTGLSASGPAYIYIIIEALAEAGVKVGLPRDTATQLAAQTTFGAAKMVLETGYHPALLKDAVTTPAGCTIDGILELEEGGLRVTLIKAVMRATQRAKELAAG
;
A
#
# COMPACT_ATOMS: atom_id res chain seq x y z
N MET A 1 -48.64 46.76 21.44
CA MET A 1 -48.59 47.16 22.84
C MET A 1 -47.96 46.00 23.58
N VAL A 2 -46.78 46.01 24.17
CA VAL A 2 -46.01 46.95 24.93
C VAL A 2 -44.54 46.62 24.69
N SER A 3 -43.77 47.62 24.55
CA SER A 3 -42.37 47.95 24.42
C SER A 3 -41.37 47.23 25.37
N HIS A 4 -40.15 47.10 24.84
CA HIS A 4 -38.81 46.93 25.42
C HIS A 4 -38.51 47.71 26.70
N PRO A 5 -37.36 47.40 27.41
CA PRO A 5 -36.09 47.91 26.89
C PRO A 5 -34.86 46.99 27.06
N PHE A 6 -33.85 47.29 26.24
CA PHE A 6 -32.43 46.93 26.29
C PHE A 6 -31.76 47.39 27.59
N HIS A 7 -30.80 46.60 28.09
CA HIS A 7 -29.69 47.12 28.88
C HIS A 7 -28.36 46.57 28.33
N ASP A 8 -27.56 47.53 27.92
CA ASP A 8 -26.16 47.48 27.50
C ASP A 8 -25.28 47.47 28.75
N GLU A 9 -24.37 46.53 28.91
CA GLU A 9 -23.25 46.63 29.85
C GLU A 9 -21.95 46.26 29.15
N THR A 10 -21.27 47.31 28.66
CA THR A 10 -19.87 47.32 28.29
C THR A 10 -19.01 47.20 29.55
N VAL A 11 -18.20 46.17 29.69
CA VAL A 11 -17.14 46.07 30.69
C VAL A 11 -15.80 46.31 30.02
N ASP A 12 -15.25 47.48 30.34
CA ASP A 12 -13.94 47.99 29.98
C ASP A 12 -12.86 47.32 30.85
N TRP A 13 -11.87 46.66 30.25
CA TRP A 13 -10.69 46.15 30.91
C TRP A 13 -9.43 46.83 30.38
N MET A 14 -9.18 48.08 30.83
CA MET A 14 -7.85 48.69 30.76
C MET A 14 -7.18 48.63 32.12
N GLY A 15 -6.18 47.79 32.27
CA GLY A 15 -5.26 47.71 33.37
C GLY A 15 -3.83 47.76 32.87
N HIS A 16 -3.32 48.96 32.59
CA HIS A 16 -1.91 49.19 32.26
C HIS A 16 -1.01 48.91 33.47
N ARG A 17 -0.06 47.96 33.35
CA ARG A 17 1.21 48.00 34.06
C ARG A 17 2.35 48.09 33.04
N ALA A 18 3.00 49.24 33.04
CA ALA A 18 4.21 49.53 32.33
C ALA A 18 5.36 48.64 32.86
N PHE A 19 5.99 47.86 32.03
CA PHE A 19 7.27 47.26 32.29
C PHE A 19 8.35 48.03 31.55
N LEU A 20 9.31 48.53 32.31
CA LEU A 20 10.55 49.17 31.83
C LEU A 20 11.44 48.15 31.08
N PRO A 21 12.17 48.57 30.06
CA PRO A 21 13.08 47.69 29.34
C PRO A 21 14.39 47.52 30.11
N LEU A 22 14.79 46.27 30.36
CA LEU A 22 16.13 45.94 30.80
C LEU A 22 17.06 45.80 29.57
N PRO A 23 18.34 46.18 29.69
CA PRO A 23 19.25 46.27 28.57
C PRO A 23 19.73 44.90 28.08
N CYS A 24 19.80 44.81 26.77
CA CYS A 24 20.37 43.71 26.03
C CYS A 24 21.87 43.53 26.34
N LEU A 25 22.23 42.50 27.07
CA LEU A 25 23.61 42.02 27.15
C LEU A 25 23.74 40.76 26.29
N ALA A 26 24.22 40.96 25.07
CA ALA A 26 24.69 39.89 24.22
C ALA A 26 25.88 39.21 24.90
N ARG A 27 25.68 38.00 25.39
CA ARG A 27 26.81 37.04 25.65
C ARG A 27 26.62 35.85 24.73
N THR A 28 27.49 35.79 23.74
CA THR A 28 27.82 34.61 22.97
C THR A 28 28.34 33.54 23.93
N VAL A 29 27.59 32.45 24.06
CA VAL A 29 28.04 31.22 24.75
C VAL A 29 28.28 30.18 23.67
N PRO A 30 29.49 29.54 23.66
CA PRO A 30 29.80 28.51 22.65
C PRO A 30 28.94 27.27 22.84
N SER A 31 28.59 26.67 21.72
CA SER A 31 27.61 25.55 21.56
C SER A 31 28.08 24.18 22.06
N GLN A 32 29.07 24.12 22.95
CA GLN A 32 29.59 22.82 23.46
C GLN A 32 29.25 22.49 24.93
N THR A 33 28.67 23.39 25.70
CA THR A 33 28.47 23.19 27.14
C THR A 33 27.09 22.65 27.55
N TRP A 34 26.16 22.46 26.63
CA TRP A 34 24.85 21.89 26.91
C TRP A 34 24.81 20.35 26.93
N LEU A 35 25.82 19.69 26.36
CA LEU A 35 25.87 18.23 26.31
C LEU A 35 26.42 17.61 27.60
N GLU A 36 27.27 18.33 28.34
CA GLU A 36 27.94 17.80 29.54
C GLU A 36 27.13 17.92 30.84
N ALA A 37 26.12 18.78 30.89
CA ALA A 37 25.32 19.00 32.10
C ALA A 37 24.20 17.97 32.34
N ARG A 38 23.94 17.05 31.40
CA ARG A 38 22.89 16.03 31.49
C ARG A 38 23.37 14.61 31.85
N ILE A 39 24.66 14.43 32.05
CA ILE A 39 25.27 13.09 32.31
C ILE A 39 25.27 12.73 33.82
N LEU A 40 24.85 13.63 34.71
CA LEU A 40 24.92 13.40 36.18
C LEU A 40 23.60 12.98 36.83
N GLU A 41 22.52 12.82 36.10
CA GLU A 41 21.30 12.23 36.67
C GLU A 41 20.94 10.96 35.89
N GLY A 42 21.28 9.84 36.46
CA GLY A 42 21.02 8.42 36.19
C GLY A 42 19.86 7.96 35.28
N CYS A 43 19.54 8.67 34.21
CA CYS A 43 18.69 8.20 33.11
C CYS A 43 19.59 7.70 31.97
N THR A 44 19.88 6.42 31.97
CA THR A 44 20.38 5.76 30.76
C THR A 44 19.33 5.96 29.66
N PRO A 45 19.69 6.55 28.49
CA PRO A 45 18.77 6.63 27.37
C PRO A 45 18.41 5.21 26.95
N ILE A 46 17.12 4.90 26.90
CA ILE A 46 16.56 3.62 26.45
C ILE A 46 16.91 3.34 24.98
N PHE A 47 17.45 4.32 24.27
CA PHE A 47 17.91 4.25 22.89
C PHE A 47 19.45 4.41 22.83
N ASN A 48 20.11 3.39 22.31
CA ASN A 48 21.55 3.44 22.01
C ASN A 48 21.71 4.09 20.62
N GLN A 49 21.81 5.43 20.59
CA GLN A 49 21.86 6.24 19.36
C GLN A 49 22.93 5.77 18.38
N ASP A 50 24.10 5.37 18.84
CA ASP A 50 25.24 4.98 17.98
C ASP A 50 24.97 3.68 17.19
N LYS A 51 24.28 2.72 17.78
CA LYS A 51 23.90 1.47 17.10
C LYS A 51 22.73 1.67 16.11
N GLU A 52 21.90 2.65 16.40
CA GLU A 52 20.74 2.97 15.54
C GLU A 52 21.13 3.82 14.35
N GLU A 53 22.04 4.77 14.51
CA GLU A 53 22.61 5.53 13.39
C GLU A 53 23.41 4.63 12.45
N GLN A 54 24.17 3.65 12.96
CA GLN A 54 24.84 2.65 12.13
C GLN A 54 23.84 1.76 11.37
N LYS A 55 22.79 1.29 12.03
CA LYS A 55 21.76 0.49 11.40
C LYS A 55 20.93 1.29 10.38
N MET A 56 20.68 2.56 10.65
CA MET A 56 20.03 3.48 9.70
C MET A 56 20.93 3.77 8.48
N ALA A 57 22.24 3.86 8.67
CA ALA A 57 23.20 4.02 7.58
C ALA A 57 23.32 2.75 6.72
N GLU A 58 23.28 1.57 7.32
CA GLU A 58 23.27 0.28 6.61
C GLU A 58 21.99 0.07 5.80
N ILE A 59 20.82 0.45 6.33
CA ILE A 59 19.52 0.37 5.62
C ILE A 59 19.46 1.33 4.43
N ALA A 60 20.17 2.47 4.48
CA ALA A 60 20.18 3.44 3.39
C ALA A 60 21.00 2.98 2.16
N VAL A 61 21.77 1.90 2.27
CA VAL A 61 22.65 1.39 1.19
C VAL A 61 21.99 0.30 0.34
N GLU A 62 20.93 -0.36 0.79
CA GLU A 62 20.13 -1.25 -0.06
C GLU A 62 19.19 -0.44 -0.96
N ALA A 63 19.78 0.33 -1.88
CA ALA A 63 19.08 0.76 -3.06
C ALA A 63 18.66 -0.50 -3.82
N THR A 64 17.34 -0.73 -3.91
CA THR A 64 16.74 -1.81 -4.69
C THR A 64 17.39 -1.86 -6.07
N GLU A 65 18.21 -2.88 -6.32
CA GLU A 65 18.70 -3.16 -7.66
C GLU A 65 17.51 -3.21 -8.60
N VAL A 66 17.57 -2.45 -9.69
CA VAL A 66 16.56 -2.51 -10.75
C VAL A 66 16.45 -3.97 -11.17
N PRO A 67 15.27 -4.59 -11.10
CA PRO A 67 15.15 -6.01 -11.41
C PRO A 67 15.69 -6.26 -12.81
N ALA A 68 16.59 -7.22 -12.96
CA ALA A 68 17.10 -7.60 -14.26
C ALA A 68 15.92 -7.97 -15.16
N GLN A 69 15.91 -7.44 -16.39
CA GLN A 69 14.94 -7.82 -17.42
C GLN A 69 14.79 -9.35 -17.48
N LEU A 70 13.59 -9.81 -17.77
CA LEU A 70 13.27 -11.22 -17.99
C LEU A 70 13.16 -11.51 -19.51
N PRO A 71 14.28 -11.47 -20.27
CA PRO A 71 14.28 -11.37 -21.74
C PRO A 71 13.73 -12.62 -22.43
N HIS A 72 13.61 -13.75 -21.72
CA HIS A 72 13.17 -15.02 -22.30
C HIS A 72 11.75 -15.42 -21.90
N LEU A 73 11.06 -14.59 -21.10
CA LEU A 73 9.73 -14.89 -20.59
C LEU A 73 8.66 -14.13 -21.37
N ARG A 74 7.74 -14.86 -22.00
CA ARG A 74 6.57 -14.28 -22.68
C ARG A 74 5.38 -14.30 -21.74
N VAL A 75 4.65 -13.19 -21.71
CA VAL A 75 3.58 -12.96 -20.72
C VAL A 75 2.25 -12.72 -21.43
N ALA A 76 1.20 -13.39 -21.01
CA ALA A 76 -0.16 -13.04 -21.35
C ALA A 76 -0.86 -12.40 -20.15
N VAL A 77 -1.54 -11.28 -20.34
CA VAL A 77 -2.42 -10.65 -19.33
C VAL A 77 -3.87 -10.82 -19.81
N LEU A 78 -4.51 -11.88 -19.36
CA LEU A 78 -5.89 -12.20 -19.74
C LEU A 78 -6.85 -11.40 -18.87
N GLY A 79 -7.50 -10.40 -19.45
CA GLY A 79 -8.32 -9.43 -18.72
C GLY A 79 -7.52 -8.23 -18.24
N ALA A 80 -6.98 -7.42 -19.14
CA ALA A 80 -6.32 -6.15 -18.86
C ALA A 80 -7.34 -5.06 -18.46
N GLY A 81 -8.17 -5.37 -17.44
CA GLY A 81 -9.07 -4.46 -16.76
C GLY A 81 -8.33 -3.51 -15.82
N LYS A 82 -8.99 -3.12 -14.70
CA LYS A 82 -8.40 -2.17 -13.74
C LYS A 82 -7.07 -2.69 -13.18
N MET A 83 -7.06 -3.89 -12.58
CA MET A 83 -5.84 -4.43 -11.94
C MET A 83 -4.84 -4.96 -12.98
N GLY A 84 -5.31 -5.72 -13.99
CA GLY A 84 -4.43 -6.24 -15.05
C GLY A 84 -3.75 -5.12 -15.82
N GLY A 85 -4.45 -4.02 -16.11
CA GLY A 85 -3.86 -2.83 -16.74
C GLY A 85 -2.87 -2.10 -15.85
N ILE A 86 -3.13 -2.00 -14.53
CA ILE A 86 -2.18 -1.41 -13.56
C ILE A 86 -0.86 -2.21 -13.55
N LEU A 87 -0.95 -3.53 -13.42
CA LEU A 87 0.24 -4.40 -13.38
C LEU A 87 1.01 -4.34 -14.71
N LEU A 88 0.31 -4.44 -15.84
CA LEU A 88 0.93 -4.38 -17.16
C LEU A 88 1.70 -3.07 -17.35
N GLN A 89 1.07 -1.93 -17.06
CA GLN A 89 1.72 -0.63 -17.20
C GLN A 89 2.91 -0.48 -16.23
N ALA A 90 2.78 -0.99 -15.01
CA ALA A 90 3.87 -0.96 -14.04
C ALA A 90 5.05 -1.83 -14.51
N PHE A 91 4.80 -3.01 -15.06
CA PHE A 91 5.86 -3.87 -15.64
C PHE A 91 6.57 -3.21 -16.82
N LEU A 92 5.84 -2.53 -17.69
CA LEU A 92 6.43 -1.75 -18.79
C LEU A 92 7.27 -0.59 -18.28
N LYS A 93 6.74 0.17 -17.31
CA LYS A 93 7.44 1.32 -16.70
C LYS A 93 8.75 0.91 -16.00
N GLN A 94 8.76 -0.28 -15.40
CA GLN A 94 9.93 -0.84 -14.72
C GLN A 94 10.87 -1.60 -15.69
N ASN A 95 10.55 -1.62 -16.98
CA ASN A 95 11.29 -2.37 -18.00
C ASN A 95 11.50 -3.86 -17.66
N LEU A 96 10.53 -4.48 -16.94
CA LEU A 96 10.60 -5.89 -16.58
C LEU A 96 10.43 -6.79 -17.81
N PHE A 97 9.55 -6.41 -18.72
CA PHE A 97 9.28 -7.06 -19.99
C PHE A 97 9.33 -6.04 -21.14
N ALA A 98 9.89 -6.44 -22.26
CA ALA A 98 9.77 -5.66 -23.49
C ALA A 98 8.32 -5.75 -24.03
N PRO A 99 7.81 -4.70 -24.75
CA PRO A 99 6.46 -4.71 -25.27
C PRO A 99 6.11 -5.96 -26.10
N GLU A 100 7.06 -6.46 -26.88
CA GLU A 100 6.91 -7.62 -27.77
C GLU A 100 6.74 -8.95 -27.00
N GLN A 101 7.11 -8.98 -25.73
CA GLN A 101 6.95 -10.15 -24.86
C GLN A 101 5.54 -10.24 -24.27
N ILE A 102 4.74 -9.16 -24.38
CA ILE A 102 3.44 -9.02 -23.71
C ILE A 102 2.31 -9.14 -24.70
N HIS A 103 1.40 -10.09 -24.45
CA HIS A 103 0.09 -10.12 -25.07
C HIS A 103 -0.97 -9.85 -24.01
N ALA A 104 -1.85 -8.88 -24.24
CA ALA A 104 -2.94 -8.59 -23.32
C ALA A 104 -4.30 -8.83 -23.97
N THR A 105 -5.32 -9.10 -23.15
CA THR A 105 -6.68 -9.22 -23.66
C THR A 105 -7.67 -8.35 -22.88
N VAL A 106 -8.71 -7.92 -23.57
CA VAL A 106 -9.87 -7.21 -23.02
C VAL A 106 -11.16 -7.72 -23.67
N GLY A 107 -12.30 -7.44 -23.04
CA GLY A 107 -13.59 -7.96 -23.50
C GLY A 107 -14.16 -7.29 -24.77
N HIS A 108 -13.61 -6.16 -25.24
CA HIS A 108 -14.17 -5.37 -26.34
C HIS A 108 -13.08 -4.95 -27.32
N ALA A 109 -13.32 -5.13 -28.63
CA ALA A 109 -12.37 -4.84 -29.70
C ALA A 109 -11.94 -3.36 -29.75
N GLU A 110 -12.88 -2.44 -29.60
CA GLU A 110 -12.58 -1.00 -29.58
C GLU A 110 -11.59 -0.63 -28.44
N ARG A 111 -11.79 -1.23 -27.27
CA ARG A 111 -10.88 -1.05 -26.15
C ARG A 111 -9.51 -1.69 -26.39
N ALA A 112 -9.48 -2.82 -27.08
CA ALA A 112 -8.22 -3.47 -27.46
C ALA A 112 -7.37 -2.54 -28.35
N ILE A 113 -7.96 -1.93 -29.38
CA ILE A 113 -7.27 -0.99 -30.27
C ILE A 113 -6.74 0.22 -29.49
N ALA A 114 -7.57 0.84 -28.65
CA ALA A 114 -7.18 2.01 -27.86
C ALA A 114 -6.00 1.70 -26.93
N LEU A 115 -6.06 0.58 -26.21
CA LEU A 115 -5.02 0.19 -25.27
C LEU A 115 -3.74 -0.28 -25.96
N SER A 116 -3.84 -0.95 -27.12
CA SER A 116 -2.68 -1.33 -27.92
C SER A 116 -1.89 -0.09 -28.35
N THR A 117 -2.60 0.94 -28.84
CA THR A 117 -1.97 2.23 -29.18
C THR A 117 -1.37 2.93 -27.96
N GLN A 118 -2.08 2.92 -26.83
CA GLN A 118 -1.65 3.60 -25.60
C GLN A 118 -0.43 2.95 -24.96
N TRP A 119 -0.37 1.62 -24.94
CA TRP A 119 0.65 0.86 -24.19
C TRP A 119 1.79 0.35 -25.07
N GLY A 120 1.61 0.37 -26.40
CA GLY A 120 2.61 -0.15 -27.34
C GLY A 120 2.75 -1.67 -27.30
N VAL A 121 1.74 -2.42 -26.81
CA VAL A 121 1.73 -3.88 -26.72
C VAL A 121 0.61 -4.47 -27.57
N ASP A 122 0.70 -5.76 -27.89
CA ASP A 122 -0.38 -6.47 -28.57
C ASP A 122 -1.57 -6.68 -27.62
N VAL A 123 -2.66 -5.96 -27.85
CA VAL A 123 -3.92 -6.10 -27.10
C VAL A 123 -5.01 -6.60 -28.04
N SER A 124 -5.70 -7.66 -27.67
CA SER A 124 -6.76 -8.27 -28.49
C SER A 124 -7.95 -8.71 -27.62
N THR A 125 -8.93 -9.38 -28.25
CA THR A 125 -10.02 -10.09 -27.54
C THR A 125 -9.83 -11.60 -27.55
N ASP A 126 -8.73 -12.11 -28.11
CA ASP A 126 -8.45 -13.53 -28.29
C ASP A 126 -7.57 -14.07 -27.16
N ASN A 127 -8.21 -14.62 -26.12
CA ASN A 127 -7.51 -15.20 -24.97
C ASN A 127 -6.67 -16.43 -25.34
N LEU A 128 -7.18 -17.25 -26.27
CA LEU A 128 -6.49 -18.48 -26.68
C LEU A 128 -5.18 -18.16 -27.41
N ARG A 129 -5.19 -17.15 -28.32
CA ARG A 129 -3.99 -16.68 -29.02
C ARG A 129 -2.95 -16.15 -28.02
N ALA A 130 -3.38 -15.30 -27.09
CA ALA A 130 -2.49 -14.75 -26.07
C ALA A 130 -1.90 -15.85 -25.18
N ALA A 131 -2.72 -16.82 -24.72
CA ALA A 131 -2.27 -17.91 -23.90
C ALA A 131 -1.30 -18.87 -24.65
N LYS A 132 -1.48 -19.10 -25.96
CA LYS A 132 -0.53 -19.89 -26.77
C LYS A 132 0.85 -19.27 -26.80
N HIS A 133 0.92 -17.95 -26.94
CA HIS A 133 2.18 -17.21 -27.02
C HIS A 133 2.96 -17.23 -25.71
N ALA A 134 2.31 -17.26 -24.55
CA ALA A 134 2.89 -16.98 -23.26
C ALA A 134 3.46 -18.24 -22.54
N ASP A 135 4.49 -18.02 -21.75
CA ASP A 135 5.04 -18.97 -20.77
C ASP A 135 4.43 -18.70 -19.37
N LEU A 136 4.12 -17.43 -19.10
CA LEU A 136 3.44 -16.93 -17.90
C LEU A 136 2.10 -16.31 -18.27
N ILE A 137 1.02 -16.75 -17.63
CA ILE A 137 -0.33 -16.29 -17.91
C ILE A 137 -0.92 -15.65 -16.65
N LEU A 138 -1.20 -14.35 -16.70
CA LEU A 138 -1.84 -13.57 -15.63
C LEU A 138 -3.36 -13.56 -15.86
N LEU A 139 -4.12 -14.07 -14.88
CA LEU A 139 -5.58 -14.11 -14.94
C LEU A 139 -6.15 -12.89 -14.20
N GLY A 140 -6.59 -11.88 -14.96
CA GLY A 140 -7.09 -10.59 -14.47
C GLY A 140 -8.60 -10.37 -14.70
N VAL A 141 -9.33 -11.40 -15.07
CA VAL A 141 -10.78 -11.37 -15.24
C VAL A 141 -11.53 -11.37 -13.91
N LYS A 142 -12.82 -11.11 -13.93
CA LYS A 142 -13.66 -11.21 -12.72
C LYS A 142 -13.71 -12.66 -12.21
N PRO A 143 -13.88 -12.89 -10.90
CA PRO A 143 -13.85 -14.23 -10.31
C PRO A 143 -14.79 -15.22 -11.00
N PHE A 144 -16.02 -14.83 -11.29
CA PHE A 144 -17.02 -15.69 -11.95
C PHE A 144 -16.66 -16.07 -13.40
N GLN A 145 -15.76 -15.35 -14.06
CA GLN A 145 -15.31 -15.60 -15.44
C GLN A 145 -14.13 -16.58 -15.49
N VAL A 146 -13.49 -16.89 -14.36
CA VAL A 146 -12.29 -17.73 -14.36
C VAL A 146 -12.54 -19.13 -14.89
N PRO A 147 -13.62 -19.84 -14.56
CA PRO A 147 -13.88 -21.19 -15.10
C PRO A 147 -14.00 -21.18 -16.62
N ASP A 148 -14.78 -20.25 -17.18
CA ASP A 148 -14.99 -20.12 -18.62
C ASP A 148 -13.68 -19.75 -19.35
N LEU A 149 -12.89 -18.84 -18.79
CA LEU A 149 -11.59 -18.47 -19.31
C LEU A 149 -10.62 -19.66 -19.33
N ILE A 150 -10.57 -20.45 -18.25
CA ILE A 150 -9.71 -21.63 -18.22
C ILE A 150 -10.17 -22.67 -19.26
N ALA A 151 -11.46 -22.87 -19.43
CA ALA A 151 -12.01 -23.76 -20.47
C ALA A 151 -11.63 -23.28 -21.89
N GLU A 152 -11.73 -21.97 -22.15
CA GLU A 152 -11.36 -21.35 -23.42
C GLU A 152 -9.87 -21.55 -23.77
N ILE A 153 -8.98 -21.29 -22.79
CA ILE A 153 -7.53 -21.35 -23.03
C ILE A 153 -6.95 -22.77 -22.83
N LYS A 154 -7.74 -23.74 -22.42
CA LYS A 154 -7.28 -25.11 -22.14
C LYS A 154 -6.42 -25.73 -23.25
N PRO A 155 -6.74 -25.55 -24.57
CA PRO A 155 -5.91 -26.07 -25.65
C PRO A 155 -4.50 -25.44 -25.73
N ALA A 156 -4.26 -24.34 -25.04
CA ALA A 156 -2.96 -23.67 -24.99
C ALA A 156 -2.18 -24.00 -23.72
N LEU A 157 -2.80 -24.64 -22.71
CA LEU A 157 -2.16 -24.94 -21.44
C LEU A 157 -1.21 -26.14 -21.57
N THR A 158 -0.10 -26.07 -20.87
CA THR A 158 0.88 -27.15 -20.73
C THR A 158 1.46 -27.13 -19.31
N THR A 159 2.02 -28.25 -18.85
CA THR A 159 2.69 -28.35 -17.54
C THR A 159 3.92 -27.44 -17.39
N LYS A 160 4.43 -26.87 -18.49
CA LYS A 160 5.56 -25.92 -18.48
C LYS A 160 5.14 -24.48 -18.22
N LYS A 161 3.86 -24.14 -18.40
CA LYS A 161 3.34 -22.79 -18.19
C LYS A 161 3.00 -22.56 -16.72
N THR A 162 3.01 -21.31 -16.33
CA THR A 162 2.61 -20.88 -14.99
C THR A 162 1.40 -19.95 -15.09
N LEU A 163 0.35 -20.23 -14.34
CA LEU A 163 -0.81 -19.37 -14.18
C LEU A 163 -0.62 -18.53 -12.91
N ILE A 164 -0.81 -17.23 -12.99
CA ILE A 164 -0.90 -16.36 -11.82
C ILE A 164 -2.29 -15.71 -11.83
N SER A 165 -3.14 -16.05 -10.87
CA SER A 165 -4.48 -15.50 -10.74
C SER A 165 -4.53 -14.43 -9.67
N PHE A 166 -5.02 -13.24 -10.02
CA PHE A 166 -5.40 -12.21 -9.04
C PHE A 166 -6.93 -11.98 -8.99
N ALA A 167 -7.69 -12.97 -9.41
CA ALA A 167 -9.12 -13.03 -9.21
C ALA A 167 -9.43 -13.25 -7.71
N ALA A 168 -10.15 -12.29 -7.11
CA ALA A 168 -10.50 -12.38 -5.70
C ALA A 168 -11.33 -13.64 -5.43
N SER A 169 -11.07 -14.29 -4.29
CA SER A 169 -11.86 -15.42 -3.79
C SER A 169 -11.83 -16.72 -4.63
N VAL A 170 -11.05 -16.77 -5.73
CA VAL A 170 -10.88 -18.01 -6.51
C VAL A 170 -9.67 -18.79 -5.98
N LYS A 171 -9.89 -20.00 -5.50
CA LYS A 171 -8.85 -20.88 -4.96
C LYS A 171 -7.97 -21.45 -6.06
N THR A 172 -6.68 -21.70 -5.75
CA THR A 172 -5.72 -22.33 -6.68
C THR A 172 -6.24 -23.69 -7.16
N ARG A 173 -6.78 -24.48 -6.24
CA ARG A 173 -7.34 -25.81 -6.56
C ARG A 173 -8.48 -25.76 -7.58
N ALA A 174 -9.36 -24.76 -7.51
CA ALA A 174 -10.45 -24.62 -8.47
C ALA A 174 -9.93 -24.38 -9.90
N ILE A 175 -8.83 -23.61 -10.03
CA ILE A 175 -8.19 -23.33 -11.33
C ILE A 175 -7.47 -24.59 -11.83
N GLU A 176 -6.75 -25.31 -10.96
CA GLU A 176 -6.05 -26.57 -11.29
C GLU A 176 -7.04 -27.66 -11.75
N ASP A 177 -8.14 -27.81 -11.02
CA ASP A 177 -9.18 -28.78 -11.34
C ASP A 177 -9.89 -28.44 -12.68
N ALA A 178 -10.16 -27.15 -12.96
CA ALA A 178 -10.71 -26.68 -14.23
C ALA A 178 -9.75 -26.92 -15.40
N ALA A 179 -8.44 -26.70 -15.21
CA ALA A 179 -7.42 -26.96 -16.19
C ALA A 179 -7.33 -28.46 -16.52
N GLY A 180 -7.58 -29.34 -15.54
CA GLY A 180 -7.58 -30.80 -15.69
C GLY A 180 -6.18 -31.39 -15.98
N MET A 181 -5.12 -30.69 -15.54
CA MET A 181 -3.73 -31.12 -15.70
C MET A 181 -2.86 -30.58 -14.56
N GLU A 182 -1.67 -31.13 -14.38
CA GLU A 182 -0.67 -30.70 -13.40
C GLU A 182 0.01 -29.40 -13.84
N ILE A 183 -0.73 -28.29 -13.78
CA ILE A 183 -0.20 -26.96 -14.10
C ILE A 183 0.07 -26.15 -12.84
N ALA A 184 1.17 -25.38 -12.85
CA ALA A 184 1.49 -24.49 -11.75
C ALA A 184 0.51 -23.32 -11.68
N VAL A 185 -0.19 -23.16 -10.55
CA VAL A 185 -1.12 -22.07 -10.29
C VAL A 185 -0.68 -21.32 -9.05
N ILE A 186 -0.40 -20.04 -9.20
CA ILE A 186 -0.09 -19.12 -8.09
C ILE A 186 -1.28 -18.16 -7.95
N ARG A 187 -1.78 -17.97 -6.73
CA ARG A 187 -2.76 -16.94 -6.45
C ARG A 187 -2.02 -15.72 -5.90
N ALA A 188 -2.26 -14.56 -6.51
CA ALA A 188 -1.72 -13.28 -6.09
C ALA A 188 -2.85 -12.34 -5.70
N MET A 189 -2.65 -11.53 -4.68
CA MET A 189 -3.58 -10.48 -4.27
C MET A 189 -2.84 -9.15 -4.17
N PRO A 190 -2.61 -8.48 -5.31
CA PRO A 190 -2.04 -7.13 -5.35
C PRO A 190 -3.06 -6.08 -4.93
N ASN A 191 -2.59 -4.86 -4.74
CA ASN A 191 -3.43 -3.70 -4.50
C ASN A 191 -3.10 -2.52 -5.45
N THR A 192 -3.94 -1.50 -5.47
CA THR A 192 -3.85 -0.40 -6.44
C THR A 192 -2.59 0.46 -6.36
N PRO A 193 -1.90 0.65 -5.19
CA PRO A 193 -0.63 1.36 -5.15
C PRO A 193 0.50 0.73 -5.99
N SER A 194 0.33 -0.50 -6.47
CA SER A 194 1.22 -1.14 -7.46
C SER A 194 1.43 -0.27 -8.71
N ALA A 195 0.48 0.59 -9.07
CA ALA A 195 0.63 1.57 -10.16
C ALA A 195 1.83 2.51 -9.99
N LEU A 196 2.26 2.72 -8.74
CA LEU A 196 3.36 3.64 -8.38
C LEU A 196 4.57 2.88 -7.80
N GLY A 197 4.62 1.54 -7.92
CA GLY A 197 5.67 0.74 -7.32
C GLY A 197 5.60 0.63 -5.78
N ALA A 198 4.50 1.08 -5.18
CA ALA A 198 4.26 1.07 -3.73
C ALA A 198 3.15 0.09 -3.33
N GLY A 199 2.96 -0.97 -4.09
CA GLY A 199 1.96 -1.98 -3.83
C GLY A 199 2.35 -2.94 -2.72
N ALA A 200 1.35 -3.73 -2.29
CA ALA A 200 1.56 -4.93 -1.49
C ALA A 200 0.84 -6.10 -2.15
N ALA A 201 1.50 -7.23 -2.29
CA ALA A 201 0.93 -8.43 -2.88
C ALA A 201 1.10 -9.64 -1.97
N GLY A 202 -0.01 -10.24 -1.54
CA GLY A 202 0.02 -11.58 -0.96
C GLY A 202 0.07 -12.63 -2.06
N LEU A 203 0.97 -13.60 -1.93
CA LEU A 203 1.14 -14.70 -2.87
C LEU A 203 0.92 -16.04 -2.17
N CYS A 204 0.23 -16.97 -2.81
CA CYS A 204 0.20 -18.35 -2.35
C CYS A 204 0.34 -19.32 -3.51
N LYS A 205 0.97 -20.47 -3.22
CA LYS A 205 1.24 -21.52 -4.19
C LYS A 205 0.13 -22.56 -4.23
N GLY A 206 -0.21 -23.04 -5.43
CA GLY A 206 -0.99 -24.24 -5.63
C GLY A 206 -0.14 -25.53 -5.53
N ARG A 207 -0.76 -26.66 -5.80
CA ARG A 207 -0.18 -28.00 -5.60
C ARG A 207 1.07 -28.27 -6.47
N PHE A 208 1.09 -27.74 -7.67
CA PHE A 208 2.11 -28.06 -8.69
C PHE A 208 3.16 -26.96 -8.88
N VAL A 209 3.20 -25.97 -7.97
CA VAL A 209 4.14 -24.84 -8.05
C VAL A 209 5.49 -25.22 -7.45
N SER A 210 6.53 -25.17 -8.27
CA SER A 210 7.92 -25.34 -7.83
C SER A 210 8.44 -24.10 -7.09
N ALA A 211 9.52 -24.27 -6.32
CA ALA A 211 10.20 -23.17 -5.64
C ALA A 211 10.64 -22.06 -6.63
N LYS A 212 11.20 -22.47 -7.80
CA LYS A 212 11.63 -21.52 -8.84
C LYS A 212 10.48 -20.68 -9.43
N GLN A 213 9.30 -21.29 -9.62
CA GLN A 213 8.13 -20.54 -10.12
C GLN A 213 7.61 -19.57 -9.08
N MET A 214 7.65 -19.95 -7.80
CA MET A 214 7.25 -19.05 -6.71
C MET A 214 8.22 -17.87 -6.58
N GLU A 215 9.52 -18.13 -6.62
CA GLU A 215 10.56 -17.09 -6.62
C GLU A 215 10.40 -16.14 -7.81
N LEU A 216 10.15 -16.67 -9.01
CA LEU A 216 9.86 -15.85 -10.20
C LEU A 216 8.64 -14.96 -9.98
N ALA A 217 7.56 -15.50 -9.42
CA ALA A 217 6.37 -14.71 -9.13
C ALA A 217 6.65 -13.60 -8.10
N GLN A 218 7.42 -13.90 -7.03
CA GLN A 218 7.83 -12.88 -6.07
C GLN A 218 8.62 -11.76 -6.75
N ARG A 219 9.66 -12.08 -7.51
CA ARG A 219 10.46 -11.09 -8.26
C ARG A 219 9.61 -10.21 -9.17
N ILE A 220 8.61 -10.79 -9.87
CA ILE A 220 7.70 -10.04 -10.72
C ILE A 220 6.87 -9.04 -9.90
N PHE A 221 6.31 -9.44 -8.77
CA PHE A 221 5.48 -8.56 -7.95
C PHE A 221 6.30 -7.58 -7.11
N GLU A 222 7.56 -7.88 -6.81
CA GLU A 222 8.50 -6.97 -6.13
C GLU A 222 8.85 -5.74 -6.98
N THR A 223 8.73 -5.83 -8.31
CA THR A 223 8.88 -4.65 -9.18
C THR A 223 7.79 -3.61 -8.98
N VAL A 224 6.65 -4.00 -8.44
CA VAL A 224 5.48 -3.14 -8.25
C VAL A 224 5.14 -2.90 -6.77
N GLY A 225 5.99 -3.37 -5.86
CA GLY A 225 5.81 -3.19 -4.42
C GLY A 225 6.45 -4.30 -3.60
N ARG A 226 5.95 -4.54 -2.39
CA ARG A 226 6.43 -5.61 -1.50
C ARG A 226 5.57 -6.86 -1.64
N THR A 227 6.18 -8.05 -1.50
CA THR A 227 5.48 -9.33 -1.52
C THR A 227 5.53 -10.02 -0.15
N VAL A 228 4.50 -10.80 0.13
CA VAL A 228 4.47 -11.74 1.25
C VAL A 228 3.91 -13.08 0.76
N VAL A 229 4.59 -14.18 1.09
CA VAL A 229 4.10 -15.52 0.80
C VAL A 229 3.30 -16.02 1.99
N VAL A 230 2.08 -16.47 1.74
CA VAL A 230 1.17 -16.95 2.77
C VAL A 230 0.51 -18.27 2.34
N ASP A 231 0.00 -19.02 3.31
CA ASP A 231 -0.89 -20.15 3.02
C ASP A 231 -2.20 -19.64 2.41
N GLU A 232 -2.82 -20.44 1.52
CA GLU A 232 -4.06 -20.04 0.84
C GLU A 232 -5.20 -19.71 1.79
N LYS A 233 -5.25 -20.35 2.97
CA LYS A 233 -6.24 -20.04 4.02
C LYS A 233 -6.21 -18.59 4.52
N HIS A 234 -5.10 -17.88 4.32
CA HIS A 234 -4.90 -16.49 4.73
C HIS A 234 -5.21 -15.47 3.62
N MET A 235 -5.41 -15.90 2.36
CA MET A 235 -5.60 -15.00 1.23
C MET A 235 -6.83 -14.09 1.35
N ASP A 236 -7.89 -14.55 2.05
CA ASP A 236 -9.07 -13.70 2.28
C ASP A 236 -8.78 -12.62 3.34
N ALA A 237 -7.91 -12.90 4.31
CA ALA A 237 -7.41 -11.89 5.24
C ALA A 237 -6.50 -10.87 4.52
N VAL A 238 -5.64 -11.33 3.60
CA VAL A 238 -4.85 -10.44 2.73
C VAL A 238 -5.78 -9.54 1.92
N THR A 239 -6.88 -10.08 1.39
CA THR A 239 -7.89 -9.30 0.67
C THR A 239 -8.49 -8.20 1.55
N GLY A 240 -8.91 -8.54 2.78
CA GLY A 240 -9.52 -7.60 3.72
C GLY A 240 -8.55 -6.53 4.24
N LEU A 241 -7.30 -6.91 4.49
CA LEU A 241 -6.28 -6.02 5.04
C LEU A 241 -5.59 -5.18 3.95
N SER A 242 -5.05 -5.83 2.91
CA SER A 242 -4.14 -5.21 1.96
C SER A 242 -4.81 -4.78 0.66
N ALA A 243 -5.67 -5.61 0.06
CA ALA A 243 -6.34 -5.24 -1.18
C ALA A 243 -7.41 -4.16 -0.95
N SER A 244 -8.11 -4.20 0.18
CA SER A 244 -9.09 -3.19 0.61
C SER A 244 -8.44 -2.01 1.36
N GLY A 245 -7.29 -2.23 1.95
CA GLY A 245 -6.56 -1.29 2.82
C GLY A 245 -6.40 0.12 2.27
N PRO A 246 -6.04 0.32 0.99
CA PRO A 246 -5.91 1.67 0.43
C PRO A 246 -7.16 2.54 0.64
N ALA A 247 -8.37 1.94 0.56
CA ALA A 247 -9.61 2.68 0.78
C ALA A 247 -9.74 3.19 2.23
N TYR A 248 -9.30 2.40 3.21
CA TYR A 248 -9.30 2.81 4.62
C TYR A 248 -8.33 3.97 4.87
N ILE A 249 -7.13 3.88 4.27
CA ILE A 249 -6.10 4.91 4.38
C ILE A 249 -6.55 6.20 3.67
N TYR A 250 -7.25 6.12 2.54
CA TYR A 250 -7.79 7.34 1.89
C TYR A 250 -8.81 8.06 2.78
N ILE A 251 -9.67 7.33 3.51
CA ILE A 251 -10.59 7.93 4.50
C ILE A 251 -9.81 8.61 5.62
N ILE A 252 -8.73 7.99 6.12
CA ILE A 252 -7.87 8.58 7.17
C ILE A 252 -7.19 9.85 6.66
N ILE A 253 -6.61 9.82 5.45
CA ILE A 253 -5.94 10.98 4.84
C ILE A 253 -6.95 12.12 4.64
N GLU A 254 -8.15 11.82 4.15
CA GLU A 254 -9.23 12.78 3.97
C GLU A 254 -9.62 13.43 5.29
N ALA A 255 -9.86 12.63 6.33
CA ALA A 255 -10.20 13.14 7.66
C ALA A 255 -9.10 14.03 8.26
N LEU A 256 -7.82 13.64 8.13
CA LEU A 256 -6.68 14.45 8.57
C LEU A 256 -6.59 15.77 7.78
N ALA A 257 -6.82 15.74 6.47
CA ALA A 257 -6.82 16.94 5.64
C ALA A 257 -7.96 17.90 6.04
N GLU A 258 -9.16 17.37 6.30
CA GLU A 258 -10.29 18.17 6.78
C GLU A 258 -10.04 18.77 8.16
N ALA A 259 -9.43 18.01 9.06
CA ALA A 259 -8.99 18.52 10.36
C ALA A 259 -7.97 19.66 10.20
N GLY A 260 -7.00 19.53 9.28
CA GLY A 260 -6.06 20.59 8.93
C GLY A 260 -6.75 21.86 8.47
N VAL A 261 -7.76 21.75 7.62
CA VAL A 261 -8.59 22.90 7.20
C VAL A 261 -9.36 23.50 8.37
N LYS A 262 -9.91 22.67 9.24
CA LYS A 262 -10.65 23.11 10.45
C LYS A 262 -9.79 23.95 11.37
N VAL A 263 -8.50 23.65 11.47
CA VAL A 263 -7.55 24.44 12.29
C VAL A 263 -6.84 25.56 11.53
N GLY A 264 -7.28 25.87 10.30
CA GLY A 264 -6.87 27.06 9.55
C GLY A 264 -5.85 26.87 8.43
N LEU A 265 -5.46 25.62 8.10
CA LEU A 265 -4.59 25.39 6.94
C LEU A 265 -5.35 25.51 5.62
N PRO A 266 -4.73 26.02 4.55
CA PRO A 266 -5.28 25.89 3.20
C PRO A 266 -5.49 24.42 2.82
N ARG A 267 -6.57 24.12 2.08
CA ARG A 267 -6.96 22.73 1.76
C ARG A 267 -5.85 21.93 1.08
N ASP A 268 -5.20 22.50 0.08
CA ASP A 268 -4.13 21.81 -0.66
C ASP A 268 -2.94 21.49 0.25
N THR A 269 -2.56 22.44 1.12
CA THR A 269 -1.50 22.25 2.11
C THR A 269 -1.87 21.16 3.11
N ALA A 270 -3.11 21.17 3.62
CA ALA A 270 -3.60 20.17 4.57
C ALA A 270 -3.60 18.77 3.94
N THR A 271 -4.05 18.66 2.68
CA THR A 271 -4.06 17.37 1.94
C THR A 271 -2.65 16.83 1.72
N GLN A 272 -1.72 17.70 1.31
CA GLN A 272 -0.33 17.31 1.08
C GLN A 272 0.36 16.85 2.38
N LEU A 273 0.16 17.59 3.48
CA LEU A 273 0.72 17.22 4.79
C LEU A 273 0.14 15.90 5.30
N ALA A 274 -1.17 15.70 5.21
CA ALA A 274 -1.83 14.47 5.65
C ALA A 274 -1.33 13.25 4.87
N ALA A 275 -1.23 13.37 3.54
CA ALA A 275 -0.73 12.30 2.69
C ALA A 275 0.75 11.99 2.97
N GLN A 276 1.61 13.01 3.07
CA GLN A 276 3.04 12.83 3.34
C GLN A 276 3.29 12.28 4.74
N THR A 277 2.55 12.71 5.75
CA THR A 277 2.64 12.18 7.12
C THR A 277 2.29 10.69 7.15
N THR A 278 1.20 10.29 6.48
CA THR A 278 0.78 8.89 6.39
C THR A 278 1.83 8.03 5.69
N PHE A 279 2.37 8.52 4.57
CA PHE A 279 3.45 7.84 3.84
C PHE A 279 4.71 7.70 4.69
N GLY A 280 5.15 8.77 5.37
CA GLY A 280 6.33 8.76 6.23
C GLY A 280 6.20 7.80 7.40
N ALA A 281 5.04 7.78 8.07
CA ALA A 281 4.78 6.87 9.17
C ALA A 281 4.81 5.39 8.71
N ALA A 282 4.21 5.06 7.57
CA ALA A 282 4.26 3.73 6.99
C ALA A 282 5.69 3.34 6.61
N LYS A 283 6.45 4.25 6.01
CA LYS A 283 7.85 4.05 5.63
C LYS A 283 8.72 3.75 6.87
N MET A 284 8.54 4.48 7.96
CA MET A 284 9.25 4.21 9.22
C MET A 284 9.03 2.78 9.72
N VAL A 285 7.78 2.28 9.73
CA VAL A 285 7.49 0.90 10.13
C VAL A 285 8.19 -0.12 9.22
N LEU A 286 8.13 0.10 7.91
CA LEU A 286 8.64 -0.84 6.91
C LEU A 286 10.17 -0.92 6.88
N GLU A 287 10.86 0.20 7.09
CA GLU A 287 12.32 0.27 6.95
C GLU A 287 13.04 0.01 8.28
N THR A 288 12.49 0.47 9.39
CA THR A 288 13.10 0.21 10.70
C THR A 288 12.74 -1.15 11.27
N GLY A 289 11.59 -1.72 10.87
CA GLY A 289 11.05 -2.95 11.47
C GLY A 289 10.58 -2.77 12.92
N TYR A 290 10.54 -1.56 13.44
CA TYR A 290 10.08 -1.31 14.80
C TYR A 290 8.58 -1.51 14.93
N HIS A 291 8.17 -2.00 16.08
CA HIS A 291 6.75 -2.12 16.39
C HIS A 291 6.07 -0.74 16.38
N PRO A 292 4.90 -0.57 15.74
CA PRO A 292 4.23 0.72 15.63
C PRO A 292 4.00 1.45 16.96
N ALA A 293 3.82 0.70 18.07
CA ALA A 293 3.68 1.31 19.40
C ALA A 293 4.95 2.05 19.84
N LEU A 294 6.14 1.49 19.57
CA LEU A 294 7.41 2.15 19.89
C LEU A 294 7.60 3.44 19.10
N LEU A 295 7.26 3.40 17.80
CA LEU A 295 7.32 4.60 16.95
C LEU A 295 6.33 5.68 17.41
N LYS A 296 5.11 5.27 17.84
CA LYS A 296 4.12 6.16 18.43
C LYS A 296 4.66 6.81 19.72
N ASP A 297 5.26 6.03 20.60
CA ASP A 297 5.80 6.53 21.86
C ASP A 297 6.97 7.50 21.63
N ALA A 298 7.81 7.25 20.62
CA ALA A 298 8.92 8.14 20.25
C ALA A 298 8.49 9.55 19.81
N VAL A 299 7.29 9.71 19.27
CA VAL A 299 6.73 11.01 18.88
C VAL A 299 5.82 11.61 19.95
N THR A 300 5.67 10.95 21.10
CA THR A 300 4.79 11.38 22.18
C THR A 300 5.63 11.92 23.35
N THR A 301 5.69 13.24 23.48
CA THR A 301 6.41 13.90 24.58
C THR A 301 5.49 14.18 25.77
N PRO A 302 6.03 14.18 27.03
CA PRO A 302 5.24 14.55 28.20
C PRO A 302 4.59 15.94 28.05
N ALA A 303 3.27 16.03 28.29
CA ALA A 303 2.45 17.23 28.14
C ALA A 303 2.49 17.85 26.71
N GLY A 304 2.87 17.08 25.70
CA GLY A 304 2.88 17.52 24.31
C GLY A 304 1.50 17.39 23.65
N CYS A 305 1.27 18.11 22.57
CA CYS A 305 0.00 18.07 21.82
C CYS A 305 -0.33 16.69 21.21
N THR A 306 0.68 15.83 21.02
CA THR A 306 0.50 14.50 20.43
C THR A 306 -0.35 13.60 21.32
N ILE A 307 -0.13 13.63 22.65
CA ILE A 307 -0.89 12.76 23.56
C ILE A 307 -2.35 13.15 23.62
N ASP A 308 -2.67 14.47 23.56
CA ASP A 308 -4.05 14.93 23.55
C ASP A 308 -4.78 14.42 22.27
N GLY A 309 -4.12 14.51 21.12
CA GLY A 309 -4.68 13.98 19.88
C GLY A 309 -4.86 12.45 19.90
N ILE A 310 -3.93 11.70 20.54
CA ILE A 310 -4.06 10.24 20.69
C ILE A 310 -5.28 9.90 21.55
N LEU A 311 -5.50 10.62 22.66
CA LEU A 311 -6.65 10.38 23.54
C LEU A 311 -7.98 10.54 22.79
N GLU A 312 -8.13 11.57 21.98
CA GLU A 312 -9.30 11.77 21.12
C GLU A 312 -9.52 10.61 20.13
N LEU A 313 -8.43 10.08 19.55
CA LEU A 313 -8.52 8.93 18.63
C LEU A 313 -8.95 7.64 19.36
N GLU A 314 -8.47 7.43 20.58
CA GLU A 314 -8.85 6.26 21.40
C GLU A 314 -10.30 6.39 21.89
N GLU A 315 -10.73 7.58 22.36
CA GLU A 315 -12.11 7.85 22.75
C GLU A 315 -13.08 7.68 21.58
N GLY A 316 -12.70 8.20 20.39
CA GLY A 316 -13.44 8.00 19.14
C GLY A 316 -13.47 6.57 18.61
N GLY A 317 -12.74 5.65 19.25
CA GLY A 317 -12.75 4.22 18.93
C GLY A 317 -12.14 3.88 17.57
N LEU A 318 -11.20 4.70 17.06
CA LEU A 318 -10.55 4.49 15.76
C LEU A 318 -9.98 3.08 15.61
N ARG A 319 -9.26 2.60 16.62
CA ARG A 319 -8.64 1.26 16.64
C ARG A 319 -9.67 0.16 16.43
N VAL A 320 -10.76 0.18 17.18
CA VAL A 320 -11.83 -0.81 17.10
C VAL A 320 -12.53 -0.76 15.76
N THR A 321 -12.74 0.45 15.21
CA THR A 321 -13.38 0.65 13.91
C THR A 321 -12.55 0.05 12.77
N LEU A 322 -11.23 0.27 12.76
CA LEU A 322 -10.33 -0.31 11.76
C LEU A 322 -10.27 -1.83 11.84
N ILE A 323 -10.22 -2.39 13.07
CA ILE A 323 -10.27 -3.86 13.28
C ILE A 323 -11.57 -4.43 12.68
N LYS A 324 -12.72 -3.84 13.00
CA LYS A 324 -14.02 -4.27 12.47
C LYS A 324 -14.09 -4.17 10.94
N ALA A 325 -13.53 -3.12 10.36
CA ALA A 325 -13.51 -2.94 8.90
C ALA A 325 -12.75 -4.07 8.21
N VAL A 326 -11.54 -4.41 8.69
CA VAL A 326 -10.74 -5.53 8.15
C VAL A 326 -11.45 -6.86 8.35
N MET A 327 -12.01 -7.10 9.53
CA MET A 327 -12.78 -8.34 9.82
C MET A 327 -13.98 -8.50 8.87
N ARG A 328 -14.75 -7.44 8.67
CA ARG A 328 -15.94 -7.50 7.80
C ARG A 328 -15.57 -7.70 6.32
N ALA A 329 -14.52 -7.03 5.84
CA ALA A 329 -14.02 -7.21 4.48
C ALA A 329 -13.48 -8.64 4.26
N THR A 330 -12.75 -9.19 5.23
CA THR A 330 -12.28 -10.58 5.21
C THR A 330 -13.44 -11.57 5.18
N GLN A 331 -14.46 -11.34 6.00
CA GLN A 331 -15.66 -12.19 6.00
C GLN A 331 -16.40 -12.14 4.66
N ARG A 332 -16.51 -10.94 4.06
CA ARG A 332 -17.14 -10.81 2.75
C ARG A 332 -16.33 -11.50 1.64
N ALA A 333 -15.00 -11.45 1.71
CA ALA A 333 -14.13 -12.19 0.78
C ALA A 333 -14.37 -13.71 0.85
N LYS A 334 -14.56 -14.27 2.06
CA LYS A 334 -14.93 -15.69 2.26
C LYS A 334 -16.29 -16.03 1.68
N GLU A 335 -17.31 -15.17 1.92
CA GLU A 335 -18.66 -15.35 1.38
C GLU A 335 -18.65 -15.40 -0.15
N LEU A 336 -17.88 -14.52 -0.79
CA LEU A 336 -17.71 -14.50 -2.25
C LEU A 336 -16.95 -15.72 -2.81
N ALA A 337 -16.17 -16.42 -1.98
CA ALA A 337 -15.50 -17.66 -2.36
C ALA A 337 -16.39 -18.90 -2.25
N ALA A 338 -17.47 -18.81 -1.48
CA ALA A 338 -18.37 -19.93 -1.21
C ALA A 338 -19.59 -19.98 -2.16
N GLY A 339 -19.92 -18.89 -2.85
CA GLY A 339 -21.01 -18.76 -3.83
C GLY A 339 -20.51 -18.66 -5.24
#